data_fb8131fb4523ba777ee2a62837a36af7
#
_entry.id   fb8131fb4523ba777ee2a62837a36af7
#
_cell.length_a   1.000
_cell.length_b   1.000
_cell.length_c   1.000
_cell.angle_alpha   90.00
_cell.angle_beta   90.00
_cell.angle_gamma   90.00
#
_symmetry.space_group_name_H-M   'P 1'
#
loop_
_entity.id
_entity.type
_entity.pdbx_description
1 polymer ?
#
loop_
_entity_poly.entity_id
_entity_poly.type
_entity_poly.pdbx_seq_one_letter_code
_entity_poly.pdbx_strand_id
1 'polypeptide(L)'
;MRFRFYILYFIFTVIGYAGAAQNSFTVEAPNVVGSSEAFRVVYTADGDVETFTPPAFSGADVLLGPTQSRMQSMQIINGKRSQSLEISYTYVIRPNNNKLISISQASAKIGGKNYTARALSIEVVEGDQSGTAARGQQDQQADEVQTS
;
A
#
# COMPACT_ATOMS: atom_id res chain seq x y z
N MET A 1 -33.85 -28.83 18.80
CA MET A 1 -34.35 -28.18 17.61
C MET A 1 -33.68 -26.93 17.27
N ARG A 2 -33.53 -26.06 18.20
CA ARG A 2 -32.91 -24.79 17.93
C ARG A 2 -31.46 -24.93 17.53
N PHE A 3 -30.83 -25.96 17.99
CA PHE A 3 -29.42 -26.17 17.66
C PHE A 3 -29.21 -26.35 16.19
N ARG A 4 -30.17 -26.97 15.55
CA ARG A 4 -30.02 -27.20 14.13
C ARG A 4 -29.95 -25.90 13.36
N PHE A 5 -30.73 -24.95 13.78
CA PHE A 5 -30.73 -23.66 13.08
C PHE A 5 -29.40 -22.99 13.22
N TYR A 6 -28.81 -23.08 14.40
CA TYR A 6 -27.52 -22.45 14.57
C TYR A 6 -26.47 -23.13 13.75
N ILE A 7 -26.52 -24.42 13.65
CA ILE A 7 -25.55 -25.12 12.84
C ILE A 7 -25.67 -24.76 11.39
N LEU A 8 -26.89 -24.68 10.91
CA LEU A 8 -27.11 -24.29 9.54
C LEU A 8 -26.58 -22.89 9.27
N TYR A 9 -26.82 -22.03 10.20
CA TYR A 9 -26.40 -20.67 10.06
C TYR A 9 -24.88 -20.58 9.99
N PHE A 10 -24.25 -21.36 10.83
CA PHE A 10 -22.81 -21.40 10.87
C PHE A 10 -22.22 -21.89 9.56
N ILE A 11 -22.80 -22.92 9.02
CA ILE A 11 -22.33 -23.47 7.75
C ILE A 11 -22.48 -22.43 6.64
N PHE A 12 -23.58 -21.73 6.66
CA PHE A 12 -23.81 -20.71 5.67
C PHE A 12 -22.76 -19.64 5.73
N THR A 13 -22.36 -19.26 6.92
CA THR A 13 -21.34 -18.26 7.09
C THR A 13 -20.01 -18.71 6.49
N VAL A 14 -19.68 -19.97 6.70
CA VAL A 14 -18.45 -20.49 6.17
C VAL A 14 -18.46 -20.49 4.66
N ILE A 15 -19.57 -20.86 4.09
CA ILE A 15 -19.68 -20.90 2.64
C ILE A 15 -19.55 -19.48 2.07
N GLY A 16 -20.19 -18.54 2.70
CA GLY A 16 -20.09 -17.18 2.23
C GLY A 16 -18.67 -16.66 2.24
N TYR A 17 -17.87 -17.24 3.08
CA TYR A 17 -16.50 -16.82 3.20
C TYR A 17 -15.64 -17.31 2.04
N ALA A 18 -15.97 -18.46 1.54
CA ALA A 18 -15.12 -19.15 0.62
C ALA A 18 -15.02 -18.43 -0.73
N GLY A 19 -16.00 -17.66 -1.10
CA GLY A 19 -15.98 -17.02 -2.37
C GLY A 19 -15.34 -15.66 -2.39
N ALA A 20 -14.75 -15.27 -1.30
CA ALA A 20 -14.34 -13.89 -1.23
C ALA A 20 -13.07 -13.62 -1.97
N ALA A 21 -12.96 -12.63 -2.57
CA ALA A 21 -11.87 -11.84 -2.84
C ALA A 21 -10.91 -12.14 -3.80
N GLN A 22 -10.72 -11.27 -4.52
CA GLN A 22 -9.72 -11.28 -5.45
C GLN A 22 -9.06 -9.98 -5.60
N ASN A 23 -9.77 -8.89 -5.69
CA ASN A 23 -9.18 -7.60 -5.95
C ASN A 23 -8.87 -6.89 -4.65
N SER A 24 -7.87 -6.04 -4.68
CA SER A 24 -7.50 -5.29 -3.50
C SER A 24 -6.89 -3.97 -3.92
N PHE A 25 -6.90 -3.04 -3.00
CA PHE A 25 -6.30 -1.74 -3.22
C PHE A 25 -5.69 -1.30 -1.91
N THR A 26 -4.36 -1.23 -1.88
CA THR A 26 -3.61 -1.00 -0.66
C THR A 26 -2.65 0.15 -0.84
N VAL A 27 -2.12 0.64 0.28
CA VAL A 27 -1.17 1.73 0.27
C VAL A 27 -0.01 1.39 1.20
N GLU A 28 1.18 1.79 0.78
CA GLU A 28 2.38 1.63 1.57
C GLU A 28 3.14 2.93 1.63
N ALA A 29 3.59 3.27 2.82
CA ALA A 29 4.38 4.46 3.06
C ALA A 29 5.09 4.29 4.38
N PRO A 30 6.19 5.02 4.61
CA PRO A 30 6.84 4.96 5.92
C PRO A 30 5.96 5.57 6.98
N ASN A 31 6.15 5.15 8.22
CA ASN A 31 5.42 5.68 9.34
C ASN A 31 6.04 6.96 9.90
N VAL A 32 7.34 7.11 9.73
CA VAL A 32 8.10 8.22 10.25
C VAL A 32 9.08 8.66 9.19
N VAL A 33 9.17 9.96 8.97
CA VAL A 33 10.09 10.51 7.98
C VAL A 33 10.80 11.72 8.56
N GLY A 34 11.95 12.04 7.99
CA GLY A 34 12.67 13.24 8.35
C GLY A 34 12.07 14.47 7.71
N SER A 35 12.27 15.61 8.34
CA SER A 35 11.59 16.84 7.95
C SER A 35 12.02 17.36 6.59
N SER A 36 13.14 16.91 6.07
CA SER A 36 13.58 17.36 4.74
C SER A 36 13.73 16.21 3.77
N GLU A 37 13.15 15.09 4.09
CA GLU A 37 13.31 13.87 3.31
C GLU A 37 12.14 13.64 2.39
N ALA A 38 12.41 13.43 1.10
CA ALA A 38 11.38 12.98 0.20
C ALA A 38 11.20 11.48 0.36
N PHE A 39 9.97 11.01 0.24
CA PHE A 39 9.68 9.60 0.37
C PHE A 39 8.54 9.22 -0.56
N ARG A 40 8.31 7.95 -0.67
CA ARG A 40 7.32 7.43 -1.61
C ARG A 40 6.08 6.94 -0.91
N VAL A 41 4.95 7.20 -1.54
CA VAL A 41 3.67 6.62 -1.15
C VAL A 41 3.19 5.83 -2.35
N VAL A 42 2.99 4.53 -2.16
CA VAL A 42 2.68 3.63 -3.26
C VAL A 42 1.31 3.00 -3.04
N TYR A 43 0.43 3.20 -3.99
CA TYR A 43 -0.88 2.56 -4.01
C TYR A 43 -0.82 1.42 -5.01
N THR A 44 -1.25 0.26 -4.58
CA THR A 44 -1.20 -0.93 -5.41
C THR A 44 -2.59 -1.51 -5.56
N ALA A 45 -3.01 -1.67 -6.80
CA ALA A 45 -4.29 -2.26 -7.14
C ALA A 45 -4.06 -3.63 -7.76
N ASP A 46 -4.80 -4.60 -7.26
CA ASP A 46 -4.71 -5.95 -7.77
C ASP A 46 -5.88 -6.16 -8.71
N GLY A 47 -5.67 -5.79 -9.96
CA GLY A 47 -6.71 -5.85 -10.98
C GLY A 47 -6.64 -4.63 -11.87
N ASP A 48 -7.49 -4.62 -12.88
CA ASP A 48 -7.51 -3.56 -13.87
C ASP A 48 -8.32 -2.38 -13.33
N VAL A 49 -7.66 -1.27 -13.15
CA VAL A 49 -8.26 -0.07 -12.56
C VAL A 49 -9.02 0.69 -13.62
N GLU A 50 -10.33 0.84 -13.42
CA GLU A 50 -11.14 1.65 -14.30
C GLU A 50 -11.04 3.12 -13.97
N THR A 51 -11.00 3.42 -12.68
CA THR A 51 -10.91 4.80 -12.22
C THR A 51 -10.08 4.83 -10.94
N PHE A 52 -9.14 5.73 -10.88
CA PHE A 52 -8.34 5.96 -9.69
C PHE A 52 -8.69 7.33 -9.14
N THR A 53 -9.12 7.37 -7.88
CA THR A 53 -9.41 8.61 -7.19
C THR A 53 -8.27 8.90 -6.24
N PRO A 54 -7.48 9.92 -6.52
CA PRO A 54 -6.29 10.17 -5.72
C PRO A 54 -6.61 10.67 -4.33
N PRO A 55 -5.67 10.51 -3.40
CA PRO A 55 -5.84 11.05 -2.06
C PRO A 55 -5.49 12.53 -2.04
N ALA A 56 -5.81 13.17 -0.93
CA ALA A 56 -5.37 14.51 -0.65
C ALA A 56 -4.21 14.43 0.34
N PHE A 57 -3.21 15.26 0.13
CA PHE A 57 -2.04 15.30 0.98
C PHE A 57 -2.06 16.60 1.78
N SER A 58 -1.81 16.48 3.07
CA SER A 58 -1.75 17.62 3.97
C SER A 58 -0.46 17.52 4.77
N GLY A 59 0.28 18.61 4.82
CA GLY A 59 1.56 18.63 5.53
C GLY A 59 2.73 18.19 4.68
N ALA A 60 2.53 17.98 3.40
CA ALA A 60 3.58 17.58 2.49
C ALA A 60 3.28 18.09 1.10
N ASP A 61 4.31 18.27 0.33
CA ASP A 61 4.22 18.69 -1.06
C ASP A 61 4.46 17.48 -1.96
N VAL A 62 3.66 17.39 -3.00
CA VAL A 62 3.83 16.34 -3.98
C VAL A 62 4.88 16.80 -4.98
N LEU A 63 5.99 16.11 -5.00
CA LEU A 63 7.08 16.43 -5.93
C LEU A 63 6.87 15.75 -7.27
N LEU A 64 6.29 14.57 -7.25
CA LEU A 64 6.14 13.78 -8.45
C LEU A 64 4.97 12.81 -8.25
N GLY A 65 4.23 12.59 -9.32
CA GLY A 65 3.20 11.56 -9.31
C GLY A 65 1.81 12.09 -9.56
N PRO A 66 0.86 11.18 -9.71
CA PRO A 66 1.07 9.75 -9.59
C PRO A 66 1.77 9.20 -10.82
N THR A 67 2.73 8.34 -10.59
CA THR A 67 3.38 7.61 -11.67
C THR A 67 2.77 6.22 -11.70
N GLN A 68 2.20 5.87 -12.82
CA GLN A 68 1.51 4.61 -12.95
C GLN A 68 2.44 3.57 -13.53
N SER A 69 2.40 2.38 -12.95
CA SER A 69 3.15 1.27 -13.48
C SER A 69 2.22 0.08 -13.55
N ARG A 70 2.48 -0.80 -14.50
CA ARG A 70 1.59 -1.91 -14.76
C ARG A 70 2.44 -3.16 -14.86
N MET A 71 2.05 -4.18 -14.13
CA MET A 71 2.75 -5.45 -14.14
C MET A 71 1.76 -6.57 -14.39
N GLN A 72 2.05 -7.36 -15.40
CA GLN A 72 1.25 -8.50 -15.75
C GLN A 72 2.07 -9.75 -15.55
N SER A 73 1.47 -10.77 -14.99
CA SER A 73 2.14 -12.06 -14.90
C SER A 73 1.17 -13.14 -15.25
N MET A 74 1.73 -14.23 -15.77
CA MET A 74 0.95 -15.37 -16.20
C MET A 74 1.64 -16.62 -15.69
N GLN A 75 0.84 -17.52 -15.15
CA GLN A 75 1.33 -18.78 -14.64
C GLN A 75 0.53 -19.90 -15.22
N ILE A 76 1.20 -21.02 -15.47
CA ILE A 76 0.53 -22.23 -15.90
C ILE A 76 0.89 -23.30 -14.90
N ILE A 77 -0.11 -23.77 -14.15
CA ILE A 77 0.08 -24.80 -13.14
C ILE A 77 -0.90 -25.91 -13.42
N ASN A 78 -0.39 -27.11 -13.62
CA ASN A 78 -1.22 -28.27 -13.90
C ASN A 78 -2.13 -28.05 -15.10
N GLY A 79 -1.59 -27.40 -16.14
CA GLY A 79 -2.37 -27.12 -17.32
C GLY A 79 -3.33 -25.98 -17.20
N LYS A 80 -3.44 -25.37 -16.05
CA LYS A 80 -4.33 -24.24 -15.86
C LYS A 80 -3.57 -22.94 -15.96
N ARG A 81 -4.12 -22.02 -16.71
CA ARG A 81 -3.52 -20.72 -16.90
C ARG A 81 -4.11 -19.75 -15.92
N SER A 82 -3.24 -19.02 -15.25
CA SER A 82 -3.67 -18.00 -14.32
C SER A 82 -2.93 -16.72 -14.66
N GLN A 83 -3.67 -15.62 -14.67
CA GLN A 83 -3.12 -14.31 -14.98
C GLN A 83 -3.35 -13.39 -13.80
N SER A 84 -2.40 -12.52 -13.56
CA SER A 84 -2.59 -11.47 -12.58
C SER A 84 -2.13 -10.16 -13.16
N LEU A 85 -2.77 -9.10 -12.71
CA LEU A 85 -2.48 -7.75 -13.16
C LEU A 85 -2.38 -6.88 -11.94
N GLU A 86 -1.28 -6.13 -11.87
CA GLU A 86 -1.05 -5.24 -10.76
C GLU A 86 -0.76 -3.85 -11.29
N ILE A 87 -1.44 -2.87 -10.77
CA ILE A 87 -1.24 -1.48 -11.17
C ILE A 87 -0.85 -0.69 -9.94
N SER A 88 0.24 0.05 -10.05
CA SER A 88 0.76 0.83 -8.95
C SER A 88 0.74 2.30 -9.29
N TYR A 89 0.41 3.12 -8.31
CA TYR A 89 0.47 4.56 -8.42
C TYR A 89 1.43 5.06 -7.35
N THR A 90 2.50 5.70 -7.79
CA THR A 90 3.57 6.12 -6.90
C THR A 90 3.64 7.63 -6.84
N TYR A 91 3.62 8.15 -5.63
CA TYR A 91 3.86 9.56 -5.37
C TYR A 91 5.19 9.73 -4.66
N VAL A 92 5.90 10.78 -5.00
CA VAL A 92 7.06 11.20 -4.23
C VAL A 92 6.68 12.50 -3.56
N ILE A 93 6.70 12.52 -2.24
CA ILE A 93 6.28 13.69 -1.49
C ILE A 93 7.37 14.05 -0.49
N ARG A 94 7.32 15.29 -0.01
CA ARG A 94 8.28 15.80 0.95
C ARG A 94 7.52 16.59 2.01
N PRO A 95 7.88 16.42 3.28
CA PRO A 95 7.20 17.21 4.32
C PRO A 95 7.39 18.68 4.09
N ASN A 96 6.35 19.47 4.35
CA ASN A 96 6.47 20.91 4.26
C ASN A 96 6.31 21.58 5.63
N ASN A 97 6.27 20.77 6.68
CA ASN A 97 6.32 21.28 8.03
C ASN A 97 6.91 20.17 8.90
N ASN A 98 7.06 20.44 10.18
CA ASN A 98 7.67 19.50 11.10
C ASN A 98 6.66 18.79 11.96
N LYS A 99 5.45 18.65 11.46
CA LYS A 99 4.41 18.09 12.29
C LYS A 99 3.98 16.75 11.72
N LEU A 100 2.75 16.68 11.30
CA LEU A 100 2.17 15.44 10.89
C LEU A 100 1.75 15.56 9.44
N ILE A 101 1.98 14.50 8.69
CA ILE A 101 1.47 14.42 7.33
C ILE A 101 0.22 13.58 7.37
N SER A 102 -0.85 14.11 6.81
CA SER A 102 -2.10 13.38 6.71
C SER A 102 -2.40 13.12 5.24
N ILE A 103 -2.68 11.87 4.94
CA ILE A 103 -3.04 11.48 3.58
C ILE A 103 -4.42 10.86 3.66
N SER A 104 -5.36 11.42 2.91
CA SER A 104 -6.72 10.94 2.95
C SER A 104 -6.83 9.59 2.25
N GLN A 105 -7.99 8.98 2.35
CA GLN A 105 -8.25 7.74 1.65
C GLN A 105 -8.18 7.98 0.16
N ALA A 106 -7.69 6.99 -0.55
CA ALA A 106 -7.76 6.95 -2.00
C ALA A 106 -8.65 5.79 -2.38
N SER A 107 -9.19 5.82 -3.58
CA SER A 107 -10.03 4.73 -4.01
C SER A 107 -9.75 4.39 -5.46
N ALA A 108 -10.11 3.16 -5.81
CA ALA A 108 -9.95 2.68 -7.16
C ALA A 108 -11.16 1.83 -7.49
N LYS A 109 -11.62 1.96 -8.72
CA LYS A 109 -12.71 1.14 -9.20
C LYS A 109 -12.09 -0.02 -10.00
N ILE A 110 -12.30 -1.22 -9.52
CA ILE A 110 -11.72 -2.42 -10.10
C ILE A 110 -12.85 -3.40 -10.34
N GLY A 111 -13.04 -3.78 -11.61
CA GLY A 111 -14.08 -4.73 -11.93
C GLY A 111 -15.47 -4.28 -11.52
N GLY A 112 -15.74 -2.99 -11.65
CA GLY A 112 -17.04 -2.45 -11.33
C GLY A 112 -17.28 -2.17 -9.87
N LYS A 113 -16.30 -2.45 -9.00
CA LYS A 113 -16.45 -2.22 -7.57
C LYS A 113 -15.42 -1.21 -7.09
N ASN A 114 -15.81 -0.47 -6.08
CA ASN A 114 -14.91 0.51 -5.48
C ASN A 114 -14.15 -0.10 -4.33
N TYR A 115 -12.85 0.09 -4.32
CA TYR A 115 -11.96 -0.33 -3.25
C TYR A 115 -11.27 0.90 -2.69
N THR A 116 -11.04 0.91 -1.40
CA THR A 116 -10.50 2.07 -0.73
C THR A 116 -9.20 1.71 -0.02
N ALA A 117 -8.18 2.51 -0.23
CA ALA A 117 -6.95 2.40 0.54
C ALA A 117 -7.08 3.30 1.76
N ARG A 118 -6.54 2.84 2.87
CA ARG A 118 -6.72 3.53 4.14
C ARG A 118 -6.06 4.90 4.15
N ALA A 119 -6.56 5.76 5.00
CA ALA A 119 -5.91 7.03 5.26
C ALA A 119 -4.65 6.79 6.06
N LEU A 120 -3.69 7.68 5.93
CA LEU A 120 -2.40 7.53 6.59
C LEU A 120 -2.08 8.77 7.40
N SER A 121 -1.37 8.55 8.51
CA SER A 121 -0.75 9.62 9.28
C SER A 121 0.72 9.28 9.39
N ILE A 122 1.57 10.22 8.99
CA ILE A 122 3.00 10.00 8.98
C ILE A 122 3.64 11.03 9.87
N GLU A 123 4.43 10.56 10.80
CA GLU A 123 5.10 11.42 11.74
C GLU A 123 6.33 12.04 11.11
N VAL A 124 6.51 13.34 11.31
CA VAL A 124 7.67 14.05 10.79
C VAL A 124 8.55 14.41 11.97
N VAL A 125 9.80 13.97 11.91
CA VAL A 125 10.77 14.26 12.96
C VAL A 125 11.87 15.10 12.36
N GLU A 126 12.58 15.78 13.23
CA GLU A 126 13.68 16.61 12.76
C GLU A 126 14.79 15.75 12.23
N GLY A 127 15.40 16.23 11.17
CA GLY A 127 16.52 15.53 10.59
C GLY A 127 16.06 14.49 9.62
N ASP A 128 16.88 13.47 9.52
CA ASP A 128 16.73 12.45 8.50
C ASP A 128 16.46 11.12 9.19
N GLN A 129 15.32 11.03 9.84
CA GLN A 129 15.03 9.89 10.70
C GLN A 129 14.92 8.60 9.90
N SER A 130 14.15 8.67 8.83
CA SER A 130 13.94 7.50 8.02
C SER A 130 15.24 7.05 7.37
N GLY A 131 16.00 7.98 6.84
CA GLY A 131 17.29 7.67 6.28
C GLY A 131 18.26 7.18 7.32
N THR A 132 18.16 7.72 8.52
CA THR A 132 19.03 7.29 9.60
C THR A 132 18.74 5.86 9.98
N ALA A 133 17.48 5.50 10.05
CA ALA A 133 17.14 4.11 10.38
C ALA A 133 17.66 3.16 9.32
N ALA A 134 17.46 3.49 8.06
CA ALA A 134 17.97 2.66 7.00
C ALA A 134 19.47 2.67 6.98
N ARG A 135 20.05 3.82 7.22
CA ARG A 135 21.48 3.96 7.20
C ARG A 135 22.12 3.26 8.37
N GLY A 136 21.42 3.12 9.48
CA GLY A 136 21.95 2.39 10.59
C GLY A 136 22.38 1.00 10.20
N GLN A 137 21.57 0.34 9.43
CA GLN A 137 21.94 -0.97 8.95
C GLN A 137 23.08 -0.89 7.96
N GLN A 138 23.02 0.08 7.07
CA GLN A 138 24.09 0.25 6.10
C GLN A 138 25.39 0.66 6.76
N ASP A 139 25.29 1.48 7.76
CA ASP A 139 26.49 1.91 8.46
C ASP A 139 27.19 0.76 9.12
N GLN A 140 26.44 -0.17 9.65
CA GLN A 140 27.07 -1.35 10.23
C GLN A 140 27.83 -2.12 9.19
N GLN A 141 27.25 -2.25 8.01
CA GLN A 141 27.97 -2.91 6.95
C GLN A 141 29.19 -2.14 6.52
N ALA A 142 29.01 -0.85 6.41
CA ALA A 142 30.14 0.00 6.03
C ALA A 142 31.25 -0.09 7.04
N ASP A 143 30.90 -0.12 8.29
CA ASP A 143 31.90 -0.24 9.34
C ASP A 143 32.64 -1.55 9.22
N GLU A 144 31.93 -2.60 8.92
CA GLU A 144 32.60 -3.88 8.74
C GLU A 144 33.57 -3.82 7.60
N VAL A 145 33.16 -3.20 6.51
CA VAL A 145 34.04 -3.09 5.38
C VAL A 145 35.27 -2.27 5.72
N GLN A 146 35.06 -1.21 6.46
CA GLN A 146 36.18 -0.35 6.82
C GLN A 146 37.14 -1.04 7.75
N THR A 147 36.61 -1.79 8.68
CA THR A 147 37.48 -2.47 9.61
C THR A 147 38.23 -3.60 8.95
N SER A 148 37.67 -4.16 7.94
CA SER A 148 38.38 -5.20 7.23
C SER A 148 39.28 -4.63 6.18
#